data_2c760a4f32d97311999bdf1724e1bf1b
#
_entry.id   2c760a4f32d97311999bdf1724e1bf1b
#
_cell.length_a   1.000
_cell.length_b   1.000
_cell.length_c   1.000
_cell.angle_alpha   90.00
_cell.angle_beta   90.00
_cell.angle_gamma   90.00
#
_symmetry.space_group_name_H-M   'P 1'
#
loop_
_entity.id
_entity.type
_entity.pdbx_description
1 polymer ?
#
loop_
_entity_poly.entity_id
_entity_poly.type
_entity_poly.pdbx_seq_one_letter_code
_entity_poly.pdbx_strand_id
1 'polypeptide(L)'
;IDIYLLAGNKIVKYTTKGMEQSESPARIFAYGLSYNETEDGYTINFNLNEDATSVNLILNNPETGEAVQTIALGALPKGANQTTISRADLPAEKLNWSIQAIAGNVTKFTKISDDSPLYQYYAPYGVAIDKSPESDYFGRIYITNTAAGTVSAGNPSQAQTSTVGVYVLGADISDITQQGSTAYSGTISWSGETGMGPKKAAVASDGRVFLCDASPNNAGIYLMNPETFDISSIFTGATNSNGSLMIGGKYVCGQITAVGIRGEGATTQLYAIDKTASGSSWKKFINVYNIGESNTWTTAPNESKAASSYVGNDNSSIVPVSTGYWAAQYRGGGSNSPANPCMFYYSDQYQDAVFNTAEPNIIGESTQNGALAVNDKEQLIALSVNGGVAVYLSLIHI
;
A
#
# COMPACT_ATOMS: atom_id res chain seq x y z
N ILE A 1 12.50 10.21 -11.79
CA ILE A 1 11.28 9.74 -11.11
C ILE A 1 11.22 8.24 -11.30
N ASP A 2 11.15 7.54 -10.18
CA ASP A 2 11.10 6.10 -10.15
C ASP A 2 9.64 5.64 -10.10
N ILE A 3 9.24 4.85 -11.07
CA ILE A 3 7.90 4.27 -11.13
C ILE A 3 8.03 2.76 -10.94
N TYR A 4 7.42 2.24 -9.90
CA TYR A 4 7.37 0.81 -9.60
C TYR A 4 6.03 0.25 -10.05
N LEU A 5 6.06 -0.81 -10.83
CA LEU A 5 4.87 -1.41 -11.41
C LEU A 5 4.82 -2.90 -11.21
N LEU A 6 3.61 -3.40 -10.97
CA LEU A 6 3.31 -4.81 -11.08
C LEU A 6 2.95 -5.09 -12.55
N ALA A 7 3.88 -5.67 -13.31
CA ALA A 7 3.66 -6.07 -14.69
C ALA A 7 3.53 -7.59 -14.77
N GLY A 8 2.32 -8.09 -14.88
CA GLY A 8 2.03 -9.53 -14.76
C GLY A 8 2.38 -10.02 -13.35
N ASN A 9 3.27 -10.99 -13.24
CA ASN A 9 3.71 -11.57 -11.96
C ASN A 9 5.03 -10.96 -11.44
N LYS A 10 5.48 -9.83 -12.00
CA LYS A 10 6.77 -9.20 -11.67
C LYS A 10 6.59 -7.75 -11.29
N ILE A 11 7.36 -7.30 -10.30
CA ILE A 11 7.52 -5.87 -10.02
C ILE A 11 8.59 -5.34 -10.99
N VAL A 12 8.24 -4.38 -11.82
CA VAL A 12 9.15 -3.77 -12.79
C VAL A 12 9.23 -2.27 -12.50
N LYS A 13 10.44 -1.75 -12.51
CA LYS A 13 10.72 -0.33 -12.36
C LYS A 13 11.01 0.29 -13.73
N TYR A 14 10.34 1.39 -14.04
CA TYR A 14 10.55 2.15 -15.28
C TYR A 14 11.14 3.53 -15.02
N THR A 15 11.99 3.98 -15.93
CA THR A 15 12.37 5.40 -16.05
C THR A 15 11.59 6.08 -17.16
N THR A 16 11.23 7.34 -16.96
CA THR A 16 10.65 8.15 -18.03
C THR A 16 11.69 8.42 -19.10
N LYS A 17 11.37 8.04 -20.33
CA LYS A 17 12.22 8.25 -21.50
C LYS A 17 12.31 9.76 -21.78
N GLY A 18 13.51 10.36 -21.68
CA GLY A 18 13.75 11.77 -22.05
C GLY A 18 14.16 12.69 -20.90
N MET A 19 14.25 12.22 -19.65
CA MET A 19 14.95 12.94 -18.60
C MET A 19 16.44 12.62 -18.68
N GLU A 20 17.29 13.66 -18.66
CA GLU A 20 18.71 13.47 -18.43
C GLU A 20 18.87 12.55 -17.22
N GLN A 21 19.76 11.58 -17.33
CA GLN A 21 20.10 10.70 -16.22
C GLN A 21 20.79 11.54 -15.16
N SER A 22 20.03 12.25 -14.35
CA SER A 22 20.56 12.74 -13.10
C SER A 22 20.80 11.53 -12.20
N GLU A 23 22.00 11.41 -11.68
CA GLU A 23 22.31 10.43 -10.66
C GLU A 23 21.28 10.58 -9.53
N SER A 24 20.47 9.55 -9.32
CA SER A 24 19.51 9.53 -8.23
C SER A 24 20.17 8.90 -7.03
N PRO A 25 20.10 9.52 -5.84
CA PRO A 25 20.64 8.90 -4.63
C PRO A 25 19.93 7.55 -4.41
N ALA A 26 20.69 6.56 -3.98
CA ALA A 26 20.13 5.29 -3.57
C ALA A 26 19.12 5.52 -2.45
N ARG A 27 17.95 4.92 -2.52
CA ARG A 27 16.95 4.97 -1.43
C ARG A 27 17.29 3.91 -0.41
N ILE A 28 18.26 4.23 0.41
CA ILE A 28 18.65 3.41 1.55
C ILE A 28 17.98 3.94 2.81
N PHE A 29 17.54 3.03 3.68
CA PHE A 29 17.00 3.38 4.99
C PHE A 29 17.23 2.26 5.99
N ALA A 30 17.20 2.64 7.27
CA ALA A 30 17.19 1.73 8.39
C ALA A 30 15.73 1.42 8.81
N TYR A 31 15.48 0.18 9.24
CA TYR A 31 14.18 -0.28 9.70
C TYR A 31 14.34 -1.29 10.85
N GLY A 32 13.24 -1.57 11.57
CA GLY A 32 13.26 -2.47 12.72
C GLY A 32 14.17 -1.96 13.83
N LEU A 33 14.09 -0.64 14.10
CA LEU A 33 14.91 0.02 15.10
C LEU A 33 14.49 -0.41 16.49
N SER A 34 15.44 -0.85 17.30
CA SER A 34 15.20 -1.19 18.70
C SER A 34 16.45 -0.97 19.53
N TYR A 35 16.30 -0.91 20.85
CA TYR A 35 17.43 -0.87 21.74
C TYR A 35 17.25 -1.77 22.94
N ASN A 36 18.35 -2.24 23.51
CA ASN A 36 18.39 -2.94 24.77
C ASN A 36 19.26 -2.15 25.73
N GLU A 37 18.77 -1.94 26.93
CA GLU A 37 19.52 -1.33 28.01
C GLU A 37 20.50 -2.36 28.61
N THR A 38 21.74 -1.93 28.82
CA THR A 38 22.78 -2.71 29.46
C THR A 38 23.30 -1.96 30.71
N GLU A 39 24.10 -2.60 31.53
CA GLU A 39 24.66 -1.99 32.73
C GLU A 39 25.45 -0.71 32.42
N ASP A 40 26.20 -0.73 31.32
CA ASP A 40 27.11 0.37 30.92
C ASP A 40 26.54 1.31 29.86
N GLY A 41 25.35 1.02 29.29
CA GLY A 41 24.81 1.83 28.19
C GLY A 41 23.65 1.18 27.45
N TYR A 42 23.67 1.31 26.14
CA TYR A 42 22.61 0.82 25.27
C TYR A 42 23.21 0.08 24.06
N THR A 43 22.57 -1.03 23.72
CA THR A 43 22.78 -1.74 22.46
C THR A 43 21.66 -1.38 21.51
N ILE A 44 22.00 -0.77 20.40
CA ILE A 44 21.06 -0.32 19.37
C ILE A 44 21.09 -1.31 18.21
N ASN A 45 19.94 -1.84 17.84
CA ASN A 45 19.77 -2.78 16.74
C ASN A 45 18.95 -2.14 15.63
N PHE A 46 19.33 -2.41 14.40
CA PHE A 46 18.60 -1.95 13.22
C PHE A 46 18.95 -2.83 12.01
N ASN A 47 18.13 -2.78 10.99
CA ASN A 47 18.41 -3.41 9.71
C ASN A 47 18.59 -2.35 8.63
N LEU A 48 19.38 -2.64 7.61
CA LEU A 48 19.49 -1.85 6.40
C LEU A 48 18.88 -2.61 5.21
N ASN A 49 18.11 -1.92 4.38
CA ASN A 49 17.52 -2.52 3.18
C ASN A 49 18.54 -2.73 2.05
N GLU A 50 19.68 -2.03 2.09
CA GLU A 50 20.81 -2.15 1.14
C GLU A 50 22.13 -1.86 1.84
N ASP A 51 23.27 -2.14 1.17
CA ASP A 51 24.61 -1.78 1.67
C ASP A 51 24.76 -0.27 1.75
N ALA A 52 25.17 0.25 2.90
CA ALA A 52 25.43 1.65 3.14
C ALA A 52 26.90 2.01 2.97
N THR A 53 27.19 3.13 2.32
CA THR A 53 28.53 3.71 2.27
C THR A 53 28.88 4.48 3.54
N SER A 54 27.86 4.96 4.27
CA SER A 54 27.98 5.60 5.56
C SER A 54 26.69 5.45 6.35
N VAL A 55 26.82 5.18 7.64
CA VAL A 55 25.70 5.15 8.59
C VAL A 55 26.05 6.02 9.78
N ASN A 56 25.12 6.82 10.24
CA ASN A 56 25.24 7.65 11.42
C ASN A 56 24.11 7.32 12.41
N LEU A 57 24.45 7.17 13.67
CA LEU A 57 23.51 7.24 14.79
C LEU A 57 23.38 8.70 15.18
N ILE A 58 22.18 9.25 15.12
CA ILE A 58 21.90 10.65 15.46
C ILE A 58 21.11 10.67 16.76
N LEU A 59 21.61 11.41 17.74
CA LEU A 59 20.93 11.67 19.00
C LEU A 59 20.30 13.06 18.93
N ASN A 60 19.00 13.14 19.17
CA ASN A 60 18.23 14.37 19.02
C ASN A 60 17.67 14.84 20.37
N ASN A 61 17.54 16.13 20.52
CA ASN A 61 16.78 16.72 21.61
C ASN A 61 15.30 16.39 21.42
N PRO A 62 14.63 15.76 22.41
CA PRO A 62 13.22 15.33 22.25
C PRO A 62 12.22 16.48 22.14
N GLU A 63 12.58 17.70 22.61
CA GLU A 63 11.70 18.86 22.58
C GLU A 63 11.81 19.66 21.27
N THR A 64 13.04 19.78 20.72
CA THR A 64 13.30 20.58 19.53
C THR A 64 13.47 19.74 18.26
N GLY A 65 13.72 18.43 18.40
CA GLY A 65 14.05 17.54 17.27
C GLY A 65 15.44 17.77 16.68
N GLU A 66 16.22 18.75 17.20
CA GLU A 66 17.56 19.05 16.67
C GLU A 66 18.58 18.00 17.09
N ALA A 67 19.50 17.69 16.18
CA ALA A 67 20.59 16.79 16.48
C ALA A 67 21.56 17.42 17.49
N VAL A 68 21.76 16.73 18.62
CA VAL A 68 22.73 17.15 19.66
C VAL A 68 24.07 16.41 19.54
N GLN A 69 24.04 15.21 18.95
CA GLN A 69 25.23 14.43 18.67
C GLN A 69 25.02 13.52 17.46
N THR A 70 26.07 13.36 16.66
CA THR A 70 26.10 12.41 15.56
C THR A 70 27.29 11.49 15.73
N ILE A 71 27.04 10.18 15.75
CA ILE A 71 28.05 9.14 15.91
C ILE A 71 28.16 8.40 14.57
N ALA A 72 29.32 8.51 13.93
CA ALA A 72 29.58 7.83 12.67
C ALA A 72 29.83 6.33 12.91
N LEU A 73 29.05 5.48 12.28
CA LEU A 73 29.19 4.03 12.33
C LEU A 73 29.98 3.47 11.12
N GLY A 74 30.23 4.33 10.11
CA GLY A 74 30.94 3.93 8.89
C GLY A 74 30.06 3.21 7.88
N ALA A 75 30.70 2.46 6.97
CA ALA A 75 29.99 1.62 6.00
C ALA A 75 29.47 0.35 6.68
N LEU A 76 28.21 0.02 6.43
CA LEU A 76 27.56 -1.17 6.99
C LEU A 76 26.82 -1.96 5.92
N PRO A 77 26.77 -3.29 6.02
CA PRO A 77 26.10 -4.16 5.04
C PRO A 77 24.58 -4.13 5.21
N LYS A 78 23.89 -4.53 4.15
CA LYS A 78 22.47 -4.90 4.15
C LYS A 78 22.17 -5.93 5.25
N GLY A 79 20.97 -5.86 5.81
CA GLY A 79 20.46 -6.78 6.85
C GLY A 79 20.72 -6.26 8.25
N ALA A 80 20.79 -7.18 9.21
CA ALA A 80 20.89 -6.87 10.64
C ALA A 80 22.24 -6.23 11.01
N ASN A 81 22.16 -5.09 11.70
CA ASN A 81 23.30 -4.34 12.21
C ASN A 81 23.07 -3.99 13.69
N GLN A 82 24.17 -3.78 14.40
CA GLN A 82 24.17 -3.48 15.81
C GLN A 82 25.28 -2.51 16.15
N THR A 83 25.01 -1.60 17.09
CA THR A 83 26.03 -0.72 17.70
C THR A 83 25.77 -0.56 19.19
N THR A 84 26.79 -0.15 19.94
CA THR A 84 26.67 0.14 21.36
C THR A 84 27.07 1.58 21.64
N ILE A 85 26.40 2.21 22.61
CA ILE A 85 26.75 3.53 23.12
C ILE A 85 26.81 3.46 24.64
N SER A 86 27.90 3.97 25.20
CA SER A 86 28.07 4.07 26.65
C SER A 86 27.19 5.19 27.21
N ARG A 87 26.67 5.00 28.43
CA ARG A 87 25.96 6.08 29.14
C ARG A 87 26.83 7.31 29.37
N ALA A 88 28.14 7.10 29.54
CA ALA A 88 29.08 8.18 29.74
C ALA A 88 29.28 9.07 28.50
N ASP A 89 28.93 8.53 27.32
CA ASP A 89 29.06 9.24 26.05
C ASP A 89 27.77 9.94 25.62
N LEU A 90 26.68 9.80 26.41
CA LEU A 90 25.42 10.45 26.12
C LEU A 90 25.44 11.94 26.53
N PRO A 91 25.00 12.84 25.65
CA PRO A 91 25.03 14.29 25.91
C PRO A 91 23.93 14.76 26.87
N ALA A 92 22.88 13.96 27.11
CA ALA A 92 21.78 14.26 28.01
C ALA A 92 21.10 12.99 28.52
N GLU A 93 20.28 13.11 29.57
CA GLU A 93 19.51 11.98 30.13
C GLU A 93 18.31 11.55 29.28
N LYS A 94 17.72 12.49 28.53
CA LYS A 94 16.58 12.24 27.64
C LYS A 94 16.97 12.59 26.22
N LEU A 95 16.90 11.62 25.35
CA LEU A 95 17.26 11.74 23.94
C LEU A 95 16.30 10.90 23.11
N ASN A 96 15.93 11.42 21.94
CA ASN A 96 15.46 10.61 20.84
C ASN A 96 16.66 10.21 19.97
N TRP A 97 16.50 9.14 19.21
CA TRP A 97 17.55 8.69 18.32
C TRP A 97 17.02 8.23 16.98
N SER A 98 17.87 8.30 15.96
CA SER A 98 17.57 7.83 14.61
C SER A 98 18.82 7.30 13.94
N ILE A 99 18.64 6.49 12.91
CA ILE A 99 19.72 6.00 12.05
C ILE A 99 19.59 6.69 10.68
N GLN A 100 20.64 7.40 10.31
CA GLN A 100 20.81 7.94 8.96
C GLN A 100 21.70 6.99 8.17
N ALA A 101 21.18 6.45 7.07
CA ALA A 101 21.96 5.62 6.15
C ALA A 101 22.16 6.36 4.83
N ILE A 102 23.37 6.28 4.29
CA ILE A 102 23.78 6.92 3.03
C ILE A 102 24.37 5.84 2.13
N ALA A 103 23.87 5.74 0.92
CA ALA A 103 24.50 4.97 -0.15
C ALA A 103 24.96 5.93 -1.24
N GLY A 104 25.92 5.49 -2.05
CA GLY A 104 26.37 6.24 -3.20
C GLY A 104 25.26 6.46 -4.23
N ASN A 105 25.48 7.39 -5.16
CA ASN A 105 24.60 7.57 -6.30
C ASN A 105 24.58 6.31 -7.16
N VAL A 106 23.40 5.87 -7.55
CA VAL A 106 23.23 4.75 -8.47
C VAL A 106 23.00 5.25 -9.89
N THR A 107 23.85 4.86 -10.81
CA THR A 107 23.73 5.18 -12.23
C THR A 107 22.82 4.23 -13.00
N LYS A 108 22.40 3.14 -12.35
CA LYS A 108 21.52 2.11 -12.94
C LYS A 108 20.46 1.68 -11.95
N PHE A 109 19.27 1.41 -12.47
CA PHE A 109 18.28 0.69 -11.69
C PHE A 109 18.73 -0.75 -11.50
N THR A 110 18.79 -1.18 -10.28
CA THR A 110 19.11 -2.56 -9.92
C THR A 110 17.83 -3.26 -9.50
N LYS A 111 17.57 -4.43 -10.07
CA LYS A 111 16.55 -5.33 -9.56
C LYS A 111 17.04 -5.88 -8.23
N ILE A 112 16.38 -5.50 -7.15
CA ILE A 112 16.75 -5.95 -5.80
C ILE A 112 16.13 -7.30 -5.43
N SER A 113 14.98 -7.67 -6.04
CA SER A 113 14.43 -9.00 -5.92
C SER A 113 15.19 -9.97 -6.82
N ASP A 114 15.52 -11.14 -6.32
CA ASP A 114 16.02 -12.23 -7.13
C ASP A 114 14.88 -12.90 -7.93
N ASP A 115 15.20 -13.95 -8.70
CA ASP A 115 14.19 -14.72 -9.43
C ASP A 115 13.67 -15.91 -8.61
N SER A 116 13.73 -15.82 -7.29
CA SER A 116 13.21 -16.84 -6.39
C SER A 116 11.72 -17.07 -6.64
N PRO A 117 11.25 -18.32 -6.63
CA PRO A 117 9.83 -18.64 -6.70
C PRO A 117 9.04 -18.04 -5.53
N LEU A 118 9.69 -17.68 -4.42
CA LEU A 118 9.04 -17.03 -3.26
C LEU A 118 8.36 -15.70 -3.59
N TYR A 119 8.73 -15.06 -4.70
CA TYR A 119 8.13 -13.77 -5.14
C TYR A 119 7.15 -13.94 -6.31
N GLN A 120 6.75 -15.17 -6.62
CA GLN A 120 5.80 -15.47 -7.68
C GLN A 120 4.47 -15.90 -7.08
N TYR A 121 3.46 -15.07 -7.21
CA TYR A 121 2.10 -15.31 -6.71
C TYR A 121 1.18 -15.67 -7.86
N TYR A 122 0.20 -16.55 -7.63
CA TYR A 122 -0.69 -17.04 -8.70
C TYR A 122 -1.64 -15.95 -9.20
N ALA A 123 -2.29 -15.23 -8.29
CA ALA A 123 -3.25 -14.20 -8.63
C ALA A 123 -3.05 -12.95 -7.73
N PRO A 124 -1.88 -12.30 -7.78
CA PRO A 124 -1.64 -11.09 -7.00
C PRO A 124 -2.52 -9.97 -7.54
N TYR A 125 -3.18 -9.24 -6.63
CA TYR A 125 -4.15 -8.22 -7.03
C TYR A 125 -3.89 -6.83 -6.46
N GLY A 126 -3.41 -6.75 -5.26
CA GLY A 126 -3.05 -5.52 -4.58
C GLY A 126 -1.67 -5.59 -3.97
N VAL A 127 -1.04 -4.43 -3.88
CA VAL A 127 0.21 -4.24 -3.14
C VAL A 127 0.09 -2.96 -2.33
N ALA A 128 0.54 -3.01 -1.09
CA ALA A 128 0.66 -1.85 -0.22
C ALA A 128 2.01 -1.90 0.51
N ILE A 129 2.54 -0.73 0.82
CA ILE A 129 3.83 -0.58 1.50
C ILE A 129 3.61 0.33 2.69
N ASP A 130 4.17 -0.05 3.83
CA ASP A 130 4.26 0.85 4.97
C ASP A 130 5.30 1.93 4.65
N LYS A 131 4.84 3.16 4.50
CA LYS A 131 5.65 4.32 4.15
C LYS A 131 5.90 5.26 5.32
N SER A 132 5.34 4.96 6.49
CA SER A 132 5.47 5.81 7.66
C SER A 132 6.83 5.57 8.34
N PRO A 133 7.72 6.56 8.38
CA PRO A 133 9.00 6.42 9.09
C PRO A 133 8.85 6.17 10.59
N GLU A 134 7.70 6.52 11.16
CA GLU A 134 7.39 6.34 12.58
C GLU A 134 6.84 4.94 12.90
N SER A 135 6.54 4.15 11.86
CA SER A 135 6.04 2.79 12.04
C SER A 135 7.18 1.80 12.30
N ASP A 136 6.98 0.90 13.25
CA ASP A 136 7.89 -0.22 13.51
C ASP A 136 8.02 -1.18 12.31
N TYR A 137 7.10 -1.07 11.35
CA TYR A 137 7.01 -1.92 10.15
C TYR A 137 7.39 -1.17 8.88
N PHE A 138 8.03 -0.01 9.00
CA PHE A 138 8.44 0.81 7.86
C PHE A 138 9.15 0.00 6.76
N GLY A 139 8.72 0.20 5.52
CA GLY A 139 9.23 -0.50 4.34
C GLY A 139 8.65 -1.90 4.11
N ARG A 140 7.84 -2.43 5.02
CA ARG A 140 7.19 -3.72 4.85
C ARG A 140 6.16 -3.68 3.71
N ILE A 141 6.11 -4.75 2.91
CA ILE A 141 5.26 -4.86 1.71
C ILE A 141 4.20 -5.92 1.95
N TYR A 142 2.95 -5.58 1.69
CA TYR A 142 1.78 -6.46 1.79
C TYR A 142 1.21 -6.72 0.39
N ILE A 143 1.06 -7.99 0.03
CA ILE A 143 0.61 -8.43 -1.29
C ILE A 143 -0.65 -9.27 -1.12
N THR A 144 -1.75 -8.86 -1.70
CA THR A 144 -2.99 -9.65 -1.70
C THR A 144 -2.97 -10.64 -2.86
N ASN A 145 -3.30 -11.89 -2.57
CA ASN A 145 -3.44 -12.96 -3.57
C ASN A 145 -4.88 -13.49 -3.54
N THR A 146 -5.60 -13.32 -4.64
CA THR A 146 -7.06 -13.53 -4.69
C THR A 146 -7.48 -14.94 -5.11
N ALA A 147 -6.55 -15.77 -5.59
CA ALA A 147 -6.83 -17.14 -5.95
C ALA A 147 -5.65 -18.06 -5.64
N ALA A 148 -5.95 -19.29 -5.26
CA ALA A 148 -4.93 -20.33 -5.08
C ALA A 148 -4.56 -20.94 -6.42
N GLY A 149 -3.29 -21.32 -6.57
CA GLY A 149 -2.81 -21.98 -7.77
C GLY A 149 -1.30 -22.00 -7.85
N THR A 150 -0.78 -22.56 -8.94
CA THR A 150 0.66 -22.68 -9.19
C THR A 150 1.06 -21.83 -10.38
N VAL A 151 2.05 -20.98 -10.17
CA VAL A 151 2.68 -20.20 -11.25
C VAL A 151 3.82 -21.02 -11.84
N SER A 152 3.76 -21.24 -13.14
CA SER A 152 4.87 -21.82 -13.92
C SER A 152 5.33 -20.78 -14.95
N ALA A 153 5.87 -19.67 -14.49
CA ALA A 153 6.28 -18.58 -15.34
C ALA A 153 7.61 -18.89 -16.03
N GLY A 154 7.55 -19.47 -17.20
CA GLY A 154 8.67 -19.59 -18.12
C GLY A 154 9.84 -20.52 -17.69
N ASN A 155 9.89 -20.90 -16.44
CA ASN A 155 10.87 -21.83 -15.88
C ASN A 155 10.18 -22.77 -14.90
N PRO A 156 9.92 -24.03 -15.31
CA PRO A 156 9.22 -25.00 -14.45
C PRO A 156 9.95 -25.32 -13.14
N SER A 157 11.24 -25.04 -13.04
CA SER A 157 12.00 -25.20 -11.78
C SER A 157 11.71 -24.09 -10.75
N GLN A 158 11.01 -23.06 -11.15
CA GLN A 158 10.62 -21.91 -10.30
C GLN A 158 9.10 -21.81 -10.13
N ALA A 159 8.38 -22.91 -10.33
CA ALA A 159 6.96 -22.95 -10.07
C ALA A 159 6.68 -22.78 -8.57
N GLN A 160 5.80 -21.86 -8.23
CA GLN A 160 5.35 -21.67 -6.86
C GLN A 160 3.85 -21.84 -6.76
N THR A 161 3.44 -22.63 -5.77
CA THR A 161 2.04 -22.73 -5.36
C THR A 161 1.76 -21.70 -4.29
N SER A 162 0.73 -20.90 -4.51
CA SER A 162 0.27 -19.89 -3.54
C SER A 162 -1.19 -20.13 -3.13
N THR A 163 -1.51 -19.73 -1.92
CA THR A 163 -2.87 -19.79 -1.37
C THR A 163 -3.53 -18.40 -1.40
N VAL A 164 -4.83 -18.34 -1.17
CA VAL A 164 -5.58 -17.09 -1.05
C VAL A 164 -5.24 -16.42 0.27
N GLY A 165 -4.99 -15.11 0.25
CA GLY A 165 -4.69 -14.34 1.45
C GLY A 165 -3.68 -13.22 1.21
N VAL A 166 -2.91 -12.89 2.24
CA VAL A 166 -1.92 -11.81 2.21
C VAL A 166 -0.51 -12.38 2.38
N TYR A 167 0.37 -12.04 1.47
CA TYR A 167 1.81 -12.29 1.57
C TYR A 167 2.50 -11.04 2.07
N VAL A 168 3.53 -11.22 2.89
CA VAL A 168 4.26 -10.13 3.52
C VAL A 168 5.75 -10.29 3.24
N LEU A 169 6.34 -9.21 2.72
CA LEU A 169 7.79 -9.10 2.55
C LEU A 169 8.34 -8.03 3.49
N GLY A 170 9.55 -8.24 3.97
CA GLY A 170 10.31 -7.24 4.71
C GLY A 170 10.73 -6.06 3.83
N ALA A 171 11.24 -5.03 4.46
CA ALA A 171 11.80 -3.86 3.76
C ALA A 171 13.02 -4.21 2.88
N ASP A 172 13.69 -5.28 3.18
CA ASP A 172 14.81 -5.85 2.41
C ASP A 172 14.35 -6.90 1.37
N ILE A 173 13.02 -7.02 1.19
CA ILE A 173 12.36 -8.04 0.35
C ILE A 173 12.56 -9.48 0.88
N SER A 174 12.94 -9.66 2.13
CA SER A 174 12.88 -10.99 2.76
C SER A 174 11.44 -11.49 2.87
N ASP A 175 11.24 -12.79 2.66
CA ASP A 175 9.92 -13.40 2.83
C ASP A 175 9.59 -13.55 4.33
N ILE A 176 8.63 -12.79 4.80
CA ILE A 176 8.08 -12.89 6.16
C ILE A 176 6.96 -13.92 6.21
N THR A 177 6.28 -14.16 5.09
CA THR A 177 5.21 -15.13 4.96
C THR A 177 5.79 -16.53 4.80
N GLN A 178 6.30 -17.08 5.84
CA GLN A 178 6.78 -18.45 5.99
C GLN A 178 6.84 -19.33 4.70
N GLN A 179 7.88 -19.15 3.89
CA GLN A 179 8.20 -19.92 2.68
C GLN A 179 7.36 -19.63 1.43
N GLY A 180 6.61 -18.52 1.40
CA GLY A 180 5.90 -18.05 0.20
C GLY A 180 4.74 -18.94 -0.29
N SER A 181 4.53 -20.11 0.28
CA SER A 181 3.49 -21.04 -0.16
C SER A 181 2.14 -20.83 0.51
N THR A 182 2.13 -20.31 1.74
CA THR A 182 0.91 -20.14 2.53
C THR A 182 0.73 -18.69 2.93
N ALA A 183 -0.32 -18.06 2.41
CA ALA A 183 -0.69 -16.71 2.75
C ALA A 183 -1.34 -16.63 4.15
N TYR A 184 -1.22 -15.49 4.80
CA TYR A 184 -2.03 -15.17 5.98
C TYR A 184 -3.49 -14.97 5.57
N SER A 185 -4.40 -15.66 6.22
CA SER A 185 -5.85 -15.53 5.98
C SER A 185 -6.64 -15.20 7.25
N GLY A 186 -6.00 -15.29 8.41
CA GLY A 186 -6.67 -15.16 9.71
C GLY A 186 -7.81 -16.18 9.85
N THR A 187 -8.93 -15.72 10.39
CA THR A 187 -10.17 -16.51 10.51
C THR A 187 -11.07 -16.41 9.27
N ILE A 188 -10.65 -15.69 8.24
CA ILE A 188 -11.47 -15.42 7.06
C ILE A 188 -11.33 -16.56 6.05
N SER A 189 -12.44 -17.12 5.63
CA SER A 189 -12.48 -18.12 4.57
C SER A 189 -12.67 -17.47 3.21
N TRP A 190 -11.55 -17.07 2.59
CA TRP A 190 -11.57 -16.54 1.21
C TRP A 190 -11.57 -17.63 0.14
N SER A 191 -11.39 -18.88 0.50
CA SER A 191 -11.18 -20.00 -0.43
C SER A 191 -12.33 -20.30 -1.38
N GLY A 192 -13.54 -19.85 -1.08
CA GLY A 192 -14.74 -20.05 -1.94
C GLY A 192 -14.96 -18.95 -2.97
N GLU A 193 -14.16 -17.88 -2.93
CA GLU A 193 -14.43 -16.62 -3.65
C GLU A 193 -13.30 -16.30 -4.64
N THR A 194 -13.18 -17.12 -5.67
CA THR A 194 -12.11 -16.98 -6.67
C THR A 194 -12.06 -15.57 -7.25
N GLY A 195 -10.96 -14.87 -7.00
CA GLY A 195 -10.68 -13.54 -7.53
C GLY A 195 -11.40 -12.37 -6.84
N MET A 196 -12.14 -12.60 -5.74
CA MET A 196 -12.95 -11.55 -5.09
C MET A 196 -12.38 -11.01 -3.78
N GLY A 197 -11.52 -11.72 -3.11
CA GLY A 197 -10.90 -11.27 -1.87
C GLY A 197 -9.68 -12.10 -1.45
N PRO A 198 -8.75 -11.51 -0.71
CA PRO A 198 -8.62 -10.07 -0.47
C PRO A 198 -8.20 -9.32 -1.74
N LYS A 199 -8.86 -8.20 -2.06
CA LYS A 199 -8.63 -7.45 -3.31
C LYS A 199 -7.46 -6.49 -3.22
N LYS A 200 -7.55 -5.52 -2.35
CA LYS A 200 -6.58 -4.43 -2.19
C LYS A 200 -6.19 -4.30 -0.73
N ALA A 201 -5.03 -3.73 -0.52
CA ALA A 201 -4.53 -3.33 0.78
C ALA A 201 -4.20 -1.85 0.80
N ALA A 202 -4.29 -1.23 1.97
CA ALA A 202 -3.79 0.11 2.26
C ALA A 202 -3.18 0.10 3.67
N VAL A 203 -2.09 0.84 3.85
CA VAL A 203 -1.40 0.96 5.14
C VAL A 203 -1.57 2.37 5.66
N ALA A 204 -2.00 2.51 6.92
CA ALA A 204 -2.10 3.78 7.61
C ALA A 204 -0.73 4.20 8.16
N SER A 205 -0.60 5.48 8.52
CA SER A 205 0.63 6.03 9.10
C SER A 205 1.04 5.39 10.43
N ASP A 206 0.10 4.78 11.14
CA ASP A 206 0.31 4.04 12.39
C ASP A 206 0.60 2.54 12.18
N GLY A 207 0.84 2.11 10.94
CA GLY A 207 1.17 0.74 10.58
C GLY A 207 -0.04 -0.21 10.43
N ARG A 208 -1.27 0.22 10.75
CA ARG A 208 -2.47 -0.61 10.53
C ARG A 208 -2.65 -0.93 9.04
N VAL A 209 -2.95 -2.18 8.74
CA VAL A 209 -3.11 -2.68 7.37
C VAL A 209 -4.57 -3.00 7.10
N PHE A 210 -5.17 -2.28 6.18
CA PHE A 210 -6.57 -2.45 5.79
C PHE A 210 -6.65 -3.27 4.50
N LEU A 211 -7.53 -4.25 4.49
CA LEU A 211 -7.81 -5.14 3.36
C LEU A 211 -9.26 -5.02 2.97
N CYS A 212 -9.60 -5.30 1.72
CA CYS A 212 -10.99 -5.30 1.28
C CYS A 212 -11.38 -6.58 0.54
N ASP A 213 -12.66 -6.91 0.64
CA ASP A 213 -13.28 -8.04 -0.06
C ASP A 213 -14.50 -7.57 -0.84
N ALA A 214 -14.57 -8.02 -2.09
CA ALA A 214 -15.63 -7.71 -3.04
C ALA A 214 -16.62 -8.87 -3.26
N SER A 215 -16.54 -9.93 -2.46
CA SER A 215 -17.44 -11.07 -2.54
C SER A 215 -18.75 -10.83 -1.80
N PRO A 216 -19.84 -11.49 -2.17
CA PRO A 216 -21.08 -11.43 -1.41
C PRO A 216 -20.97 -12.07 -0.01
N ASN A 217 -20.10 -13.07 0.16
CA ASN A 217 -20.02 -13.84 1.40
C ASN A 217 -19.13 -13.17 2.45
N ASN A 218 -18.07 -12.51 2.01
CA ASN A 218 -17.10 -11.86 2.88
C ASN A 218 -17.02 -10.34 2.61
N ALA A 219 -18.09 -9.75 2.10
CA ALA A 219 -18.11 -8.32 1.82
C ALA A 219 -17.68 -7.49 3.00
N GLY A 220 -16.75 -6.55 2.79
CA GLY A 220 -16.32 -5.65 3.85
C GLY A 220 -14.88 -5.22 3.80
N ILE A 221 -14.45 -4.68 4.92
CA ILE A 221 -13.08 -4.20 5.15
C ILE A 221 -12.55 -4.91 6.39
N TYR A 222 -11.32 -5.36 6.29
CA TYR A 222 -10.63 -6.12 7.30
C TYR A 222 -9.39 -5.38 7.76
N LEU A 223 -9.01 -5.59 9.00
CA LEU A 223 -7.77 -5.11 9.60
C LEU A 223 -6.85 -6.32 9.81
N MET A 224 -5.65 -6.22 9.27
CA MET A 224 -4.56 -7.13 9.56
C MET A 224 -3.64 -6.50 10.61
N ASN A 225 -3.42 -7.19 11.70
CA ASN A 225 -2.43 -6.79 12.69
C ASN A 225 -1.03 -6.99 12.09
N PRO A 226 -0.18 -5.95 12.03
CA PRO A 226 1.14 -6.07 11.39
C PRO A 226 2.14 -6.89 12.21
N GLU A 227 1.90 -7.11 13.50
CA GLU A 227 2.76 -7.89 14.40
C GLU A 227 2.40 -9.38 14.38
N THR A 228 1.12 -9.70 14.57
CA THR A 228 0.66 -11.10 14.70
C THR A 228 0.16 -11.69 13.38
N PHE A 229 -0.10 -10.83 12.38
CA PHE A 229 -0.73 -11.15 11.09
C PHE A 229 -2.16 -11.70 11.20
N ASP A 230 -2.78 -11.54 12.35
CA ASP A 230 -4.20 -11.84 12.51
C ASP A 230 -5.06 -10.88 11.69
N ILE A 231 -6.09 -11.44 11.05
CA ILE A 231 -7.00 -10.66 10.21
C ILE A 231 -8.40 -10.75 10.80
N SER A 232 -9.02 -9.60 11.00
CA SER A 232 -10.38 -9.49 11.55
C SER A 232 -11.18 -8.42 10.81
N SER A 233 -12.51 -8.53 10.84
CA SER A 233 -13.36 -7.48 10.27
C SER A 233 -13.27 -6.21 11.11
N ILE A 234 -13.05 -5.07 10.46
CA ILE A 234 -13.14 -3.76 11.12
C ILE A 234 -14.60 -3.39 11.40
N PHE A 235 -15.52 -3.85 10.58
CA PHE A 235 -16.95 -3.67 10.77
C PHE A 235 -17.56 -4.90 11.41
N THR A 236 -18.31 -4.69 12.47
CA THR A 236 -19.02 -5.78 13.18
C THR A 236 -20.48 -5.80 12.75
N GLY A 237 -20.96 -6.94 12.29
CA GLY A 237 -22.34 -7.12 11.84
C GLY A 237 -22.49 -8.32 10.91
N ALA A 238 -23.69 -8.53 10.41
CA ALA A 238 -23.99 -9.59 9.46
C ALA A 238 -24.21 -9.03 8.06
N THR A 239 -23.74 -9.72 7.04
CA THR A 239 -24.06 -9.42 5.65
C THR A 239 -25.46 -9.89 5.29
N ASN A 240 -26.18 -9.10 4.49
CA ASN A 240 -27.44 -9.53 3.88
C ASN A 240 -27.18 -10.37 2.62
N SER A 241 -28.25 -10.88 2.00
CA SER A 241 -28.19 -11.71 0.79
C SER A 241 -27.52 -11.02 -0.42
N ASN A 242 -27.36 -9.70 -0.40
CA ASN A 242 -26.71 -8.93 -1.47
C ASN A 242 -25.24 -8.63 -1.15
N GLY A 243 -24.68 -9.19 -0.08
CA GLY A 243 -23.33 -8.93 0.34
C GLY A 243 -23.12 -7.54 0.97
N SER A 244 -24.18 -6.91 1.48
CA SER A 244 -24.08 -5.66 2.22
C SER A 244 -24.05 -5.93 3.72
N LEU A 245 -23.08 -5.32 4.41
CA LEU A 245 -22.99 -5.37 5.85
C LEU A 245 -23.98 -4.39 6.48
N MET A 246 -24.79 -4.91 7.40
CA MET A 246 -25.83 -4.16 8.09
C MET A 246 -25.53 -4.14 9.61
N ILE A 247 -25.56 -2.98 10.23
CA ILE A 247 -25.46 -2.84 11.69
C ILE A 247 -26.69 -2.10 12.19
N GLY A 248 -27.45 -2.73 13.09
CA GLY A 248 -28.68 -2.14 13.61
C GLY A 248 -29.71 -1.80 12.52
N GLY A 249 -29.74 -2.58 11.44
CA GLY A 249 -30.61 -2.35 10.30
C GLY A 249 -30.16 -1.23 9.34
N LYS A 250 -28.99 -0.63 9.59
CA LYS A 250 -28.42 0.41 8.75
C LYS A 250 -27.30 -0.17 7.88
N TYR A 251 -27.22 0.29 6.64
CA TYR A 251 -26.13 -0.03 5.73
C TYR A 251 -24.80 0.55 6.25
N VAL A 252 -23.75 -0.25 6.24
CA VAL A 252 -22.38 0.15 6.61
C VAL A 252 -21.44 0.07 5.42
N CYS A 253 -21.33 -1.09 4.80
CA CYS A 253 -20.57 -1.30 3.57
C CYS A 253 -21.09 -2.53 2.82
N GLY A 254 -20.69 -2.68 1.57
CA GLY A 254 -20.98 -3.84 0.76
C GLY A 254 -19.72 -4.48 0.21
N GLN A 255 -19.75 -4.85 -1.06
CA GLN A 255 -18.64 -5.47 -1.78
C GLN A 255 -17.59 -4.40 -2.09
N ILE A 256 -16.49 -4.40 -1.37
CA ILE A 256 -15.45 -3.37 -1.48
C ILE A 256 -14.37 -3.81 -2.46
N THR A 257 -14.17 -3.01 -3.49
CA THR A 257 -13.22 -3.31 -4.58
C THR A 257 -11.88 -2.59 -4.43
N ALA A 258 -11.85 -1.51 -3.68
CA ALA A 258 -10.62 -0.78 -3.37
C ALA A 258 -10.73 -0.05 -2.02
N VAL A 259 -9.59 0.10 -1.37
CA VAL A 259 -9.42 0.89 -0.14
C VAL A 259 -8.22 1.82 -0.27
N GLY A 260 -8.30 2.97 0.40
CA GLY A 260 -7.21 3.94 0.54
C GLY A 260 -7.29 4.63 1.89
N ILE A 261 -6.19 5.15 2.37
CA ILE A 261 -6.08 5.81 3.67
C ILE A 261 -5.50 7.20 3.51
N ARG A 262 -6.02 8.17 4.28
CA ARG A 262 -5.49 9.52 4.41
C ARG A 262 -5.53 9.93 5.88
N GLY A 263 -4.62 10.85 6.24
CA GLY A 263 -4.53 11.37 7.60
C GLY A 263 -3.74 10.44 8.52
N GLU A 264 -3.61 10.89 9.76
CA GLU A 264 -2.84 10.19 10.79
C GLU A 264 -3.52 10.36 12.15
N GLY A 265 -3.27 9.42 13.08
CA GLY A 265 -3.85 9.41 14.41
C GLY A 265 -5.37 9.60 14.38
N ALA A 266 -5.87 10.56 15.15
CA ALA A 266 -7.30 10.85 15.25
C ALA A 266 -7.93 11.35 13.94
N THR A 267 -7.12 11.81 12.95
CA THR A 267 -7.60 12.31 11.66
C THR A 267 -7.64 11.23 10.57
N THR A 268 -7.31 9.98 10.89
CA THR A 268 -7.28 8.90 9.91
C THR A 268 -8.65 8.67 9.29
N GLN A 269 -8.68 8.71 7.97
CA GLN A 269 -9.85 8.47 7.13
C GLN A 269 -9.62 7.26 6.23
N LEU A 270 -10.61 6.40 6.17
CA LEU A 270 -10.66 5.23 5.28
C LEU A 270 -11.60 5.54 4.11
N TYR A 271 -11.09 5.42 2.91
CA TYR A 271 -11.81 5.57 1.65
C TYR A 271 -12.05 4.19 1.05
N ALA A 272 -13.26 3.94 0.58
CA ALA A 272 -13.62 2.64 0.00
C ALA A 272 -14.46 2.81 -1.26
N ILE A 273 -14.13 2.05 -2.30
CA ILE A 273 -15.01 1.91 -3.46
C ILE A 273 -15.92 0.72 -3.21
N ASP A 274 -17.22 1.00 -3.09
CA ASP A 274 -18.27 0.04 -2.81
C ASP A 274 -19.03 -0.30 -4.09
N LYS A 275 -18.95 -1.56 -4.50
CA LYS A 275 -19.61 -2.08 -5.69
C LYS A 275 -21.08 -2.34 -5.47
N THR A 276 -21.50 -2.58 -4.22
CA THR A 276 -22.86 -2.96 -3.89
C THR A 276 -23.69 -1.76 -3.53
N ALA A 277 -24.68 -1.45 -4.34
CA ALA A 277 -25.65 -0.45 -3.96
C ALA A 277 -26.66 -1.00 -2.96
N SER A 278 -27.02 -0.21 -1.99
CA SER A 278 -28.24 -0.43 -1.24
C SER A 278 -29.43 -0.22 -2.17
N GLY A 279 -30.06 -1.32 -2.61
CA GLY A 279 -31.34 -1.30 -3.36
C GLY A 279 -31.22 -0.97 -4.85
N SER A 280 -31.56 -1.92 -5.61
CA SER A 280 -32.22 -1.96 -6.94
C SER A 280 -31.55 -1.32 -8.16
N SER A 281 -30.41 -0.71 -8.18
CA SER A 281 -29.77 -0.41 -9.46
C SER A 281 -28.32 0.04 -9.29
N TRP A 282 -27.38 -0.85 -9.57
CA TRP A 282 -25.98 -0.61 -9.99
C TRP A 282 -25.33 0.73 -9.59
N LYS A 283 -25.79 1.36 -8.52
CA LYS A 283 -25.17 2.57 -7.98
C LYS A 283 -23.98 2.14 -7.13
N LYS A 284 -22.83 2.55 -7.57
CA LYS A 284 -21.57 2.35 -6.88
C LYS A 284 -21.30 3.58 -6.05
N PHE A 285 -20.71 3.39 -4.89
CA PHE A 285 -20.43 4.46 -3.96
C PHE A 285 -18.95 4.53 -3.64
N ILE A 286 -18.50 5.74 -3.38
CA ILE A 286 -17.26 5.98 -2.67
C ILE A 286 -17.66 6.38 -1.26
N ASN A 287 -17.30 5.52 -0.32
CA ASN A 287 -17.59 5.71 1.09
C ASN A 287 -16.36 6.22 1.81
N VAL A 288 -16.56 7.18 2.70
CA VAL A 288 -15.50 7.73 3.56
C VAL A 288 -15.90 7.51 5.02
N TYR A 289 -14.98 6.94 5.79
CA TYR A 289 -15.15 6.65 7.20
C TYR A 289 -14.06 7.40 8.00
N ASN A 290 -14.47 8.20 8.99
CA ASN A 290 -13.54 8.86 9.91
C ASN A 290 -13.21 7.87 11.04
N ILE A 291 -12.26 6.98 10.80
CA ILE A 291 -11.96 5.88 11.71
C ILE A 291 -11.02 6.28 12.85
N GLY A 292 -10.22 7.35 12.68
CA GLY A 292 -9.21 7.74 13.66
C GLY A 292 -8.28 6.57 14.00
N GLU A 293 -8.03 6.34 15.27
CA GLU A 293 -7.19 5.26 15.80
C GLU A 293 -7.98 3.98 16.11
N SER A 294 -9.26 3.91 15.75
CA SER A 294 -10.11 2.77 16.10
C SER A 294 -9.80 1.55 15.24
N ASN A 295 -9.80 0.39 15.86
CA ASN A 295 -9.68 -0.92 15.19
C ASN A 295 -11.04 -1.55 14.85
N THR A 296 -12.14 -0.95 15.29
CA THR A 296 -13.49 -1.39 14.99
C THR A 296 -14.38 -0.21 14.64
N TRP A 297 -15.32 -0.41 13.73
CA TRP A 297 -16.23 0.62 13.27
C TRP A 297 -17.64 0.08 13.20
N THR A 298 -18.61 0.79 13.76
CA THR A 298 -19.99 0.31 13.91
C THR A 298 -21.03 1.22 13.29
N THR A 299 -20.62 2.29 12.60
CA THR A 299 -21.52 3.28 12.03
C THR A 299 -21.52 3.25 10.50
N ALA A 300 -22.54 3.83 9.90
CA ALA A 300 -22.58 4.13 8.48
C ALA A 300 -21.37 5.03 8.08
N PRO A 301 -21.01 5.07 6.78
CA PRO A 301 -20.01 6.01 6.28
C PRO A 301 -20.33 7.45 6.69
N ASN A 302 -19.31 8.21 7.04
CA ASN A 302 -19.47 9.65 7.31
C ASN A 302 -19.88 10.41 6.04
N GLU A 303 -19.34 9.96 4.91
CA GLU A 303 -19.72 10.42 3.59
C GLU A 303 -19.95 9.24 2.66
N SER A 304 -20.94 9.37 1.79
CA SER A 304 -21.21 8.39 0.74
C SER A 304 -21.57 9.15 -0.53
N LYS A 305 -20.68 9.10 -1.50
CA LYS A 305 -20.86 9.76 -2.79
C LYS A 305 -21.22 8.73 -3.85
N ALA A 306 -22.34 8.95 -4.55
CA ALA A 306 -22.66 8.12 -5.70
C ALA A 306 -21.56 8.30 -6.76
N ALA A 307 -20.82 7.25 -7.02
CA ALA A 307 -19.86 7.26 -8.10
C ALA A 307 -20.57 7.15 -9.45
N SER A 308 -19.91 7.59 -10.52
CA SER A 308 -20.42 7.34 -11.86
C SER A 308 -20.58 5.81 -12.05
N SER A 309 -21.45 5.38 -12.95
CA SER A 309 -21.68 3.96 -13.25
C SER A 309 -20.42 3.20 -13.66
N TYR A 310 -19.33 3.92 -13.88
CA TYR A 310 -18.05 3.38 -14.31
C TYR A 310 -17.07 3.10 -13.16
N VAL A 311 -17.23 3.72 -11.99
CA VAL A 311 -16.39 3.45 -10.82
C VAL A 311 -16.93 2.26 -10.04
N GLY A 312 -16.08 1.32 -9.63
CA GLY A 312 -16.46 0.20 -8.77
C GLY A 312 -16.66 -1.13 -9.49
N ASN A 313 -16.03 -1.34 -10.63
CA ASN A 313 -15.80 -2.68 -11.15
C ASN A 313 -14.76 -3.40 -10.29
N ASP A 314 -14.64 -4.71 -10.48
CA ASP A 314 -13.76 -5.56 -9.68
C ASP A 314 -12.29 -5.11 -9.70
N ASN A 315 -11.88 -4.38 -10.75
CA ASN A 315 -10.53 -3.84 -10.93
C ASN A 315 -10.55 -2.32 -10.74
N SER A 316 -10.60 -1.87 -9.51
CA SER A 316 -10.62 -0.45 -9.14
C SER A 316 -9.46 -0.10 -8.22
N SER A 317 -9.12 1.18 -8.17
CA SER A 317 -8.17 1.75 -7.19
C SER A 317 -8.68 3.08 -6.71
N ILE A 318 -8.36 3.42 -5.46
CA ILE A 318 -8.60 4.72 -4.87
C ILE A 318 -7.32 5.16 -4.14
N VAL A 319 -6.89 6.39 -4.41
CA VAL A 319 -5.71 6.99 -3.78
C VAL A 319 -6.10 8.35 -3.25
N PRO A 320 -6.32 8.47 -1.93
CA PRO A 320 -6.55 9.75 -1.29
C PRO A 320 -5.31 10.65 -1.40
N VAL A 321 -5.56 11.94 -1.54
CA VAL A 321 -4.56 13.02 -1.58
C VAL A 321 -5.00 14.17 -0.66
N SER A 322 -4.17 15.16 -0.46
CA SER A 322 -4.41 16.26 0.49
C SER A 322 -5.72 17.04 0.24
N THR A 323 -6.16 17.13 -1.02
CA THR A 323 -7.31 17.94 -1.45
C THR A 323 -8.52 17.13 -1.92
N GLY A 324 -8.43 15.80 -1.83
CA GLY A 324 -9.48 14.90 -2.32
C GLY A 324 -8.99 13.49 -2.52
N TYR A 325 -9.37 12.88 -3.62
CA TYR A 325 -8.89 11.53 -3.98
C TYR A 325 -9.00 11.27 -5.48
N TRP A 326 -8.09 10.45 -5.96
CA TRP A 326 -8.13 9.87 -7.30
C TRP A 326 -8.77 8.49 -7.25
N ALA A 327 -9.62 8.19 -8.21
CA ALA A 327 -10.20 6.87 -8.40
C ALA A 327 -9.97 6.40 -9.83
N ALA A 328 -9.64 5.14 -9.99
CA ALA A 328 -9.51 4.49 -11.29
C ALA A 328 -10.28 3.18 -11.32
N GLN A 329 -10.68 2.77 -12.52
CA GLN A 329 -11.38 1.51 -12.74
C GLN A 329 -10.95 0.84 -14.03
N TYR A 330 -11.20 -0.47 -14.08
CA TYR A 330 -11.16 -1.22 -15.32
C TYR A 330 -12.19 -0.65 -16.31
N ARG A 331 -11.71 -0.33 -17.47
CA ARG A 331 -12.54 0.02 -18.60
C ARG A 331 -12.96 -1.27 -19.28
N GLY A 332 -14.13 -1.78 -18.87
CA GLY A 332 -14.56 -3.11 -19.18
C GLY A 332 -15.22 -3.29 -20.54
N GLY A 333 -15.11 -4.52 -20.98
CA GLY A 333 -16.07 -5.19 -21.82
C GLY A 333 -16.14 -4.76 -23.27
N GLY A 334 -15.19 -5.23 -24.08
CA GLY A 334 -15.44 -5.46 -25.52
C GLY A 334 -15.63 -4.23 -26.40
N SER A 335 -15.81 -3.06 -25.87
CA SER A 335 -15.82 -1.82 -26.61
C SER A 335 -14.68 -0.93 -26.15
N ASN A 336 -13.64 -0.87 -26.95
CA ASN A 336 -12.61 0.17 -26.92
C ASN A 336 -13.24 1.55 -27.19
N SER A 337 -14.38 1.84 -26.60
CA SER A 337 -15.02 3.13 -26.76
C SER A 337 -14.23 4.16 -26.01
N PRO A 338 -13.62 5.14 -26.68
CA PRO A 338 -12.94 6.26 -26.03
C PRO A 338 -13.86 7.07 -25.12
N ALA A 339 -15.14 6.80 -25.13
CA ALA A 339 -16.14 7.53 -24.36
C ALA A 339 -16.29 7.10 -22.88
N ASN A 340 -15.64 6.01 -22.44
CA ASN A 340 -15.78 5.57 -21.04
C ASN A 340 -14.58 6.05 -20.21
N PRO A 341 -14.81 6.93 -19.25
CA PRO A 341 -13.73 7.42 -18.37
C PRO A 341 -13.20 6.28 -17.50
N CYS A 342 -11.90 6.29 -17.25
CA CYS A 342 -11.23 5.27 -16.44
C CYS A 342 -10.48 5.84 -15.23
N MET A 343 -10.27 7.16 -15.18
CA MET A 343 -9.65 7.85 -14.06
C MET A 343 -10.46 9.10 -13.71
N PHE A 344 -10.66 9.32 -12.41
CA PHE A 344 -11.48 10.42 -11.88
C PHE A 344 -10.76 11.09 -10.72
N TYR A 345 -10.94 12.40 -10.59
CA TYR A 345 -10.57 13.15 -9.41
C TYR A 345 -11.83 13.68 -8.74
N TYR A 346 -11.92 13.51 -7.43
CA TYR A 346 -12.97 14.05 -6.58
C TYR A 346 -12.32 15.00 -5.55
N SER A 347 -12.68 16.27 -5.61
CA SER A 347 -12.27 17.25 -4.60
C SER A 347 -13.09 17.08 -3.33
N ASP A 348 -12.49 17.33 -2.18
CA ASP A 348 -13.21 17.41 -0.90
C ASP A 348 -14.30 18.48 -0.89
N GLN A 349 -14.16 19.50 -1.72
CA GLN A 349 -15.11 20.63 -1.81
C GLN A 349 -16.30 20.35 -2.74
N TYR A 350 -16.21 19.34 -3.62
CA TYR A 350 -17.20 19.05 -4.64
C TYR A 350 -17.70 17.61 -4.53
N GLN A 351 -19.01 17.43 -4.75
CA GLN A 351 -19.62 16.10 -4.71
C GLN A 351 -19.43 15.30 -6.01
N ASP A 352 -19.28 16.00 -7.13
CA ASP A 352 -19.11 15.39 -8.45
C ASP A 352 -17.62 15.31 -8.83
N ALA A 353 -17.29 14.39 -9.70
CA ALA A 353 -15.93 14.27 -10.23
C ALA A 353 -15.53 15.55 -10.97
N VAL A 354 -14.44 16.17 -10.52
CA VAL A 354 -13.92 17.41 -11.12
C VAL A 354 -13.14 17.12 -12.40
N PHE A 355 -12.51 15.96 -12.44
CA PHE A 355 -11.71 15.52 -13.57
C PHE A 355 -12.07 14.08 -13.94
N ASN A 356 -12.20 13.80 -15.22
CA ASN A 356 -12.33 12.47 -15.74
C ASN A 356 -11.60 12.35 -17.08
N THR A 357 -11.19 11.16 -17.42
CA THR A 357 -10.41 10.87 -18.62
C THR A 357 -11.27 10.62 -19.87
N ALA A 358 -12.56 10.93 -19.81
CA ALA A 358 -13.47 10.81 -20.97
C ALA A 358 -13.29 11.93 -21.99
N GLU A 359 -12.79 13.06 -21.56
CA GLU A 359 -12.44 14.16 -22.47
C GLU A 359 -11.25 13.77 -23.35
N PRO A 360 -11.17 14.28 -24.59
CA PRO A 360 -10.59 13.55 -25.69
C PRO A 360 -9.13 13.15 -25.47
N ASN A 361 -8.88 11.85 -25.53
CA ASN A 361 -7.57 11.23 -25.76
C ASN A 361 -6.49 11.37 -24.68
N ILE A 362 -6.82 11.60 -23.42
CA ILE A 362 -5.79 11.52 -22.36
C ILE A 362 -5.32 10.07 -22.21
N ILE A 363 -6.19 9.08 -22.47
CA ILE A 363 -5.81 7.67 -22.52
C ILE A 363 -6.45 7.05 -23.75
N GLY A 364 -5.71 7.02 -24.85
CA GLY A 364 -6.12 6.33 -26.09
C GLY A 364 -6.19 4.81 -25.95
N GLU A 365 -5.95 4.26 -24.77
CA GLU A 365 -5.82 2.84 -24.51
C GLU A 365 -6.70 2.39 -23.36
N SER A 366 -7.23 1.18 -23.48
CA SER A 366 -8.05 0.57 -22.44
C SER A 366 -7.17 0.21 -21.25
N THR A 367 -7.59 0.59 -20.03
CA THR A 367 -6.99 0.07 -18.81
C THR A 367 -7.59 -1.30 -18.51
N GLN A 368 -6.75 -2.32 -18.34
CA GLN A 368 -7.26 -3.64 -17.97
C GLN A 368 -7.32 -3.86 -16.47
N ASN A 369 -6.55 -3.13 -15.69
CA ASN A 369 -6.38 -3.41 -14.27
C ASN A 369 -6.79 -2.27 -13.33
N GLY A 370 -7.04 -1.07 -13.82
CA GLY A 370 -7.45 0.08 -13.01
C GLY A 370 -6.49 0.42 -11.85
N ALA A 371 -5.23 0.01 -11.95
CA ALA A 371 -4.25 0.28 -10.90
C ALA A 371 -3.74 1.71 -11.01
N LEU A 372 -3.72 2.41 -9.89
CA LEU A 372 -3.39 3.83 -9.77
C LEU A 372 -2.41 4.04 -8.63
N ALA A 373 -1.45 4.91 -8.82
CA ALA A 373 -0.57 5.40 -7.77
C ALA A 373 -0.30 6.90 -7.95
N VAL A 374 -0.11 7.59 -6.84
CA VAL A 374 0.24 9.01 -6.81
C VAL A 374 1.55 9.13 -6.03
N ASN A 375 2.44 10.02 -6.48
CA ASN A 375 3.70 10.26 -5.78
C ASN A 375 3.47 11.07 -4.49
N ASP A 376 4.43 11.04 -3.57
CA ASP A 376 4.33 11.69 -2.26
C ASP A 376 4.15 13.22 -2.34
N LYS A 377 4.54 13.84 -3.45
CA LYS A 377 4.30 15.26 -3.72
C LYS A 377 2.95 15.53 -4.38
N GLU A 378 2.15 14.49 -4.62
CA GLU A 378 0.84 14.54 -5.28
C GLU A 378 0.85 15.16 -6.70
N GLN A 379 2.03 15.27 -7.31
CA GLN A 379 2.21 15.91 -8.62
C GLN A 379 2.15 14.93 -9.79
N LEU A 380 2.47 13.67 -9.54
CA LEU A 380 2.52 12.64 -10.57
C LEU A 380 1.54 11.52 -10.28
N ILE A 381 0.81 11.15 -11.30
CA ILE A 381 -0.18 10.08 -11.25
C ILE A 381 0.24 9.01 -12.25
N ALA A 382 0.44 7.80 -11.78
CA ALA A 382 0.71 6.64 -12.61
C ALA A 382 -0.54 5.77 -12.73
N LEU A 383 -0.94 5.46 -13.94
CA LEU A 383 -2.08 4.61 -14.25
C LEU A 383 -1.65 3.41 -15.08
N SER A 384 -2.05 2.22 -14.67
CA SER A 384 -1.86 1.01 -15.47
C SER A 384 -2.74 1.08 -16.72
N VAL A 385 -2.13 0.98 -17.88
CA VAL A 385 -2.81 0.95 -19.19
C VAL A 385 -2.48 -0.34 -19.92
N ASN A 386 -3.22 -0.66 -20.97
CA ASN A 386 -2.91 -1.84 -21.78
C ASN A 386 -1.51 -1.72 -22.39
N GLY A 387 -0.64 -2.67 -22.05
CA GLY A 387 0.74 -2.70 -22.54
C GLY A 387 1.75 -1.83 -21.79
N GLY A 388 1.36 -1.17 -20.68
CA GLY A 388 2.31 -0.36 -19.92
C GLY A 388 1.71 0.48 -18.80
N VAL A 389 2.36 1.61 -18.57
CA VAL A 389 1.92 2.61 -17.58
C VAL A 389 1.97 3.98 -18.19
N ALA A 390 0.87 4.70 -18.06
CA ALA A 390 0.81 6.12 -18.36
C ALA A 390 1.08 6.94 -17.10
N VAL A 391 1.87 8.00 -17.24
CA VAL A 391 2.17 8.95 -16.17
C VAL A 391 1.65 10.32 -16.56
N TYR A 392 0.89 10.89 -15.65
CA TYR A 392 0.27 12.20 -15.80
C TYR A 392 0.84 13.18 -14.78
N LEU A 393 0.99 14.43 -15.20
CA LEU A 393 1.27 15.54 -14.30
C LEU A 393 -0.06 16.05 -13.75
N SER A 394 -0.18 16.05 -12.42
CA SER A 394 -1.34 16.63 -11.75
C SER A 394 -1.18 18.16 -11.72
N LEU A 395 -1.97 18.87 -12.49
CA LEU A 395 -2.02 20.33 -12.46
C LEU A 395 -2.86 20.88 -11.29
N ILE A 396 -3.51 20.01 -10.52
CA ILE A 396 -4.36 20.38 -9.39
C ILE A 396 -3.50 20.80 -8.18
N HIS A 397 -2.25 20.34 -8.15
CA HIS A 397 -1.29 20.55 -7.06
C HIS A 397 -0.09 21.43 -7.45
N ILE A 398 -0.18 22.17 -8.56
CA ILE A 398 0.84 23.14 -9.02
C ILE A 398 0.43 24.55 -8.67
#